data_639ce9d84cc354f8c3f2b97e27d9447b
#
_entry.id   639ce9d84cc354f8c3f2b97e27d9447b
#
_cell.length_a   1.000
_cell.length_b   1.000
_cell.length_c   1.000
_cell.angle_alpha   90.00
_cell.angle_beta   90.00
_cell.angle_gamma   90.00
#
_symmetry.space_group_name_H-M   'P 1'
#
loop_
_entity.id
_entity.type
_entity.pdbx_description
1 polymer ?
#
loop_
_entity_poly.entity_id
_entity_poly.type
_entity_poly.pdbx_seq_one_letter_code
_entity_poly.pdbx_strand_id
1 'polypeptide(L)'
;MASGFFAILDDIAALMDDIAVTSKLATKKTAGILGDDLAVNAEKATGFLSSREIPVLWAITKGSFINKVIIIPFIFLLKWLYEPAITYILILGGIYLAYEGVEKIIEFLFHRNKKGHEVVEESTLPEEDEKSEKSKISSAIKTDFILSLEIVIIALDTVIEKQHPLLTQILSVSFVAIIATVGVYG
;
A
#
# COMPACT_ATOMS: atom_id res chain seq x y z
N MET A 1 30.46 -20.96 27.88
CA MET A 1 29.85 -19.66 27.58
C MET A 1 29.84 -19.32 26.07
N ALA A 2 30.84 -19.71 25.28
CA ALA A 2 30.83 -19.52 23.82
C ALA A 2 29.69 -20.26 23.11
N SER A 3 29.31 -21.47 23.56
CA SER A 3 28.24 -22.26 22.94
C SER A 3 26.86 -21.60 22.99
N GLY A 4 26.53 -20.86 24.04
CA GLY A 4 25.27 -20.16 24.15
C GLY A 4 25.15 -18.96 23.18
N PHE A 5 26.25 -18.26 22.93
CA PHE A 5 26.29 -17.17 21.97
C PHE A 5 26.09 -17.69 20.55
N PHE A 6 26.74 -18.77 20.16
CA PHE A 6 26.55 -19.38 18.84
C PHE A 6 25.15 -19.96 18.67
N ALA A 7 24.54 -20.51 19.72
CA ALA A 7 23.15 -20.96 19.65
C ALA A 7 22.16 -19.81 19.37
N ILE A 8 22.37 -18.65 20.04
CA ILE A 8 21.55 -17.45 19.74
C ILE A 8 21.73 -16.97 18.30
N LEU A 9 22.94 -16.99 17.76
CA LEU A 9 23.19 -16.60 16.36
C LEU A 9 22.51 -17.58 15.38
N ASP A 10 22.52 -18.86 15.68
CA ASP A 10 21.85 -19.90 14.88
C ASP A 10 20.33 -19.72 14.90
N ASP A 11 19.75 -19.46 16.07
CA ASP A 11 18.33 -19.15 16.21
C ASP A 11 17.93 -17.88 15.43
N ILE A 12 18.77 -16.83 15.46
CA ILE A 12 18.55 -15.61 14.67
C ILE A 12 18.63 -15.90 13.17
N ALA A 13 19.62 -16.70 12.74
CA ALA A 13 19.77 -17.07 11.33
C ALA A 13 18.56 -17.87 10.83
N ALA A 14 18.09 -18.84 11.61
CA ALA A 14 16.89 -19.62 11.31
C ALA A 14 15.64 -18.73 11.23
N LEU A 15 15.46 -17.77 12.16
CA LEU A 15 14.38 -16.80 12.13
C LEU A 15 14.43 -15.93 10.87
N MET A 16 15.61 -15.45 10.49
CA MET A 16 15.79 -14.64 9.28
C MET A 16 15.48 -15.42 8.00
N ASP A 17 15.85 -16.71 7.94
CA ASP A 17 15.54 -17.58 6.81
C ASP A 17 14.03 -17.80 6.69
N ASP A 18 13.35 -18.10 7.79
CA ASP A 18 11.89 -18.22 7.85
C ASP A 18 11.20 -16.94 7.38
N ILE A 19 11.64 -15.77 7.82
CA ILE A 19 11.12 -14.47 7.39
C ILE A 19 11.34 -14.28 5.89
N ALA A 20 12.53 -14.56 5.38
CA ALA A 20 12.87 -14.37 3.97
C ALA A 20 12.01 -15.26 3.05
N VAL A 21 11.90 -16.55 3.38
CA VAL A 21 11.11 -17.51 2.61
C VAL A 21 9.62 -17.15 2.62
N THR A 22 9.09 -16.84 3.80
CA THR A 22 7.67 -16.53 3.99
C THR A 22 7.29 -15.20 3.34
N SER A 23 8.12 -14.19 3.51
CA SER A 23 7.90 -12.88 2.86
C SER A 23 8.00 -12.96 1.35
N LYS A 24 8.93 -13.75 0.80
CA LYS A 24 9.01 -14.01 -0.65
C LYS A 24 7.73 -14.63 -1.20
N LEU A 25 7.16 -15.59 -0.48
CA LEU A 25 5.92 -16.23 -0.88
C LEU A 25 4.74 -15.25 -0.81
N ALA A 26 4.63 -14.49 0.27
CA ALA A 26 3.59 -13.49 0.45
C ALA A 26 3.70 -12.37 -0.61
N THR A 27 4.90 -11.84 -0.87
CA THR A 27 5.14 -10.86 -1.94
C THR A 27 4.74 -11.40 -3.30
N LYS A 28 5.02 -12.68 -3.58
CA LYS A 28 4.61 -13.31 -4.84
C LYS A 28 3.08 -13.40 -4.97
N LYS A 29 2.37 -13.71 -3.88
CA LYS A 29 0.90 -13.75 -3.86
C LYS A 29 0.28 -12.35 -4.00
N THR A 30 0.92 -11.32 -3.50
CA THR A 30 0.46 -9.92 -3.56
C THR A 30 0.97 -9.14 -4.78
N ALA A 31 1.77 -9.76 -5.66
CA ALA A 31 2.41 -9.07 -6.79
C ALA A 31 1.43 -8.39 -7.76
N GLY A 32 0.24 -8.99 -7.98
CA GLY A 32 -0.82 -8.37 -8.78
C GLY A 32 -1.32 -7.07 -8.17
N ILE A 33 -1.63 -7.10 -6.87
CA ILE A 33 -2.11 -5.93 -6.11
C ILE A 33 -1.03 -4.83 -6.06
N LEU A 34 0.24 -5.22 -5.90
CA LEU A 34 1.36 -4.27 -5.97
C LEU A 34 1.46 -3.60 -7.34
N GLY A 35 1.17 -4.32 -8.42
CA GLY A 35 1.11 -3.76 -9.77
C GLY A 35 -0.03 -2.76 -9.93
N ASP A 36 -1.20 -3.06 -9.39
CA ASP A 36 -2.36 -2.17 -9.38
C ASP A 36 -2.10 -0.92 -8.53
N ASP A 37 -1.50 -1.08 -7.34
CA ASP A 37 -1.09 0.02 -6.46
C ASP A 37 -0.08 0.95 -7.15
N LEU A 38 0.92 0.39 -7.83
CA LEU A 38 1.88 1.15 -8.62
C LEU A 38 1.19 1.94 -9.73
N ALA A 39 0.28 1.31 -10.49
CA ALA A 39 -0.43 1.96 -11.59
C ALA A 39 -1.31 3.12 -11.10
N VAL A 40 -2.07 2.92 -10.02
CA VAL A 40 -2.93 3.96 -9.41
C VAL A 40 -2.12 5.12 -8.86
N ASN A 41 -1.01 4.84 -8.18
CA ASN A 41 -0.17 5.90 -7.62
C ASN A 41 0.62 6.64 -8.71
N ALA A 42 1.08 5.96 -9.76
CA ALA A 42 1.69 6.60 -10.92
C ALA A 42 0.70 7.55 -11.62
N GLU A 43 -0.55 7.13 -11.81
CA GLU A 43 -1.60 8.00 -12.38
C GLU A 43 -1.84 9.23 -11.51
N LYS A 44 -1.96 9.06 -10.19
CA LYS A 44 -2.20 10.16 -9.24
C LYS A 44 -1.00 11.09 -9.08
N ALA A 45 0.21 10.60 -9.32
CA ALA A 45 1.44 11.41 -9.29
C ALA A 45 1.64 12.22 -10.58
N THR A 46 0.92 11.95 -11.66
CA THR A 46 1.02 12.70 -12.92
C THR A 46 0.17 13.97 -12.91
N GLY A 47 0.57 14.94 -13.75
CA GLY A 47 -0.20 16.19 -13.94
C GLY A 47 0.11 17.27 -12.91
N PHE A 48 1.26 17.17 -12.22
CA PHE A 48 1.83 18.27 -11.43
C PHE A 48 2.91 19.00 -12.21
N LEU A 49 3.19 20.24 -11.80
CA LEU A 49 4.39 20.94 -12.26
C LEU A 49 5.63 20.15 -11.86
N SER A 50 6.64 20.05 -12.73
CA SER A 50 7.86 19.26 -12.46
C SER A 50 8.56 19.64 -11.14
N SER A 51 8.42 20.88 -10.69
CA SER A 51 8.93 21.35 -9.39
C SER A 51 8.16 20.82 -8.17
N ARG A 52 6.91 20.32 -8.38
CA ARG A 52 6.02 19.81 -7.33
C ARG A 52 5.92 18.30 -7.30
N GLU A 53 6.34 17.59 -8.33
CA GLU A 53 6.25 16.13 -8.43
C GLU A 53 6.94 15.42 -7.26
N ILE A 54 8.18 15.78 -6.94
CA ILE A 54 8.94 15.16 -5.83
C ILE A 54 8.32 15.44 -4.46
N PRO A 55 7.93 16.69 -4.09
CA PRO A 55 7.23 16.95 -2.85
C PRO A 55 5.91 16.19 -2.69
N VAL A 56 5.13 16.08 -3.77
CA VAL A 56 3.86 15.35 -3.79
C VAL A 56 4.11 13.86 -3.61
N LEU A 57 5.03 13.27 -4.38
CA LEU A 57 5.40 11.87 -4.26
C LEU A 57 5.88 11.54 -2.83
N TRP A 58 6.70 12.40 -2.25
CA TRP A 58 7.16 12.24 -0.87
C TRP A 58 6.02 12.31 0.15
N ALA A 59 5.04 13.21 -0.04
CA ALA A 59 3.87 13.29 0.82
C ALA A 59 3.01 12.02 0.75
N ILE A 60 2.80 11.48 -0.45
CA ILE A 60 2.07 10.22 -0.67
C ILE A 60 2.84 9.05 -0.05
N THR A 61 4.14 8.93 -0.28
CA THR A 61 5.00 7.88 0.30
C THR A 61 4.94 7.88 1.83
N LYS A 62 5.03 9.06 2.44
CA LYS A 62 4.91 9.21 3.90
C LYS A 62 3.53 8.78 4.39
N GLY A 63 2.46 9.15 3.69
CA GLY A 63 1.11 8.74 4.00
C GLY A 63 0.93 7.22 3.89
N SER A 64 1.44 6.61 2.82
CA SER A 64 1.45 5.16 2.62
C SER A 64 2.19 4.41 3.74
N PHE A 65 3.35 4.91 4.14
CA PHE A 65 4.09 4.32 5.26
C PHE A 65 3.29 4.38 6.57
N ILE A 66 2.66 5.52 6.87
CA ILE A 66 1.80 5.69 8.06
C ILE A 66 0.61 4.73 7.99
N ASN A 67 -0.03 4.58 6.83
CA ASN A 67 -1.10 3.62 6.62
C ASN A 67 -0.69 2.21 7.06
N LYS A 68 0.46 1.73 6.59
CA LYS A 68 0.98 0.39 6.91
C LYS A 68 1.30 0.22 8.40
N VAL A 69 1.88 1.24 9.03
CA VAL A 69 2.15 1.25 10.48
C VAL A 69 0.87 1.13 11.31
N ILE A 70 -0.24 1.69 10.83
CA ILE A 70 -1.55 1.60 11.49
C ILE A 70 -2.24 0.28 11.15
N ILE A 71 -2.23 -0.13 9.88
CA ILE A 71 -2.94 -1.31 9.38
C ILE A 71 -2.40 -2.59 10.00
N ILE A 72 -1.08 -2.76 10.06
CA ILE A 72 -0.47 -4.00 10.53
C ILE A 72 -0.96 -4.36 11.94
N PRO A 73 -0.76 -3.53 12.99
CA PRO A 73 -1.23 -3.88 14.33
C PRO A 73 -2.76 -4.00 14.40
N PHE A 74 -3.48 -3.21 13.63
CA PHE A 74 -4.94 -3.26 13.57
C PHE A 74 -5.44 -4.61 13.03
N ILE A 75 -4.86 -5.11 11.94
CA ILE A 75 -5.25 -6.40 11.35
C ILE A 75 -4.86 -7.58 12.26
N PHE A 76 -3.70 -7.55 12.90
CA PHE A 76 -3.32 -8.56 13.88
C PHE A 76 -4.29 -8.57 15.09
N LEU A 77 -4.65 -7.40 15.60
CA LEU A 77 -5.64 -7.27 16.67
C LEU A 77 -7.00 -7.80 16.25
N LEU A 78 -7.45 -7.44 15.04
CA LEU A 78 -8.74 -7.87 14.50
C LEU A 78 -8.77 -9.38 14.26
N LYS A 79 -7.69 -9.96 13.75
CA LYS A 79 -7.53 -11.42 13.59
C LYS A 79 -7.68 -12.14 14.93
N TRP A 80 -7.10 -11.59 15.98
CA TRP A 80 -7.17 -12.16 17.33
C TRP A 80 -8.57 -12.00 17.96
N LEU A 81 -9.22 -10.85 17.74
CA LEU A 81 -10.48 -10.50 18.40
C LEU A 81 -11.71 -11.05 17.66
N TYR A 82 -11.76 -10.89 16.34
CA TYR A 82 -12.90 -11.28 15.51
C TYR A 82 -12.48 -11.49 14.04
N GLU A 83 -11.92 -12.63 13.75
CA GLU A 83 -11.41 -13.00 12.41
C GLU A 83 -12.41 -12.76 11.26
N PRO A 84 -13.74 -13.05 11.38
CA PRO A 84 -14.69 -12.82 10.29
C PRO A 84 -14.77 -11.35 9.83
N ALA A 85 -14.44 -10.38 10.69
CA ALA A 85 -14.46 -8.96 10.33
C ALA A 85 -13.47 -8.64 9.19
N ILE A 86 -12.38 -9.39 9.07
CA ILE A 86 -11.40 -9.23 7.99
C ILE A 86 -12.07 -9.42 6.63
N THR A 87 -12.89 -10.44 6.48
CA THR A 87 -13.64 -10.69 5.23
C THR A 87 -14.59 -9.54 4.90
N TYR A 88 -15.30 -8.99 5.89
CA TYR A 88 -16.18 -7.83 5.65
C TYR A 88 -15.40 -6.59 5.23
N ILE A 89 -14.23 -6.35 5.83
CA ILE A 89 -13.34 -5.24 5.46
C ILE A 89 -12.87 -5.38 4.02
N LEU A 90 -12.45 -6.59 3.60
CA LEU A 90 -12.06 -6.85 2.21
C LEU A 90 -13.20 -6.63 1.22
N ILE A 91 -14.41 -7.08 1.54
CA ILE A 91 -15.59 -6.87 0.69
C ILE A 91 -15.87 -5.37 0.53
N LEU A 92 -15.88 -4.61 1.63
CA LEU A 92 -16.13 -3.17 1.60
C LEU A 92 -15.02 -2.43 0.83
N GLY A 93 -13.76 -2.81 1.05
CA GLY A 93 -12.62 -2.27 0.28
C GLY A 93 -12.74 -2.56 -1.21
N GLY A 94 -13.08 -3.79 -1.59
CA GLY A 94 -13.29 -4.17 -2.99
C GLY A 94 -14.44 -3.40 -3.66
N ILE A 95 -15.55 -3.18 -2.94
CA ILE A 95 -16.66 -2.34 -3.43
C ILE A 95 -16.19 -0.90 -3.65
N TYR A 96 -15.42 -0.34 -2.73
CA TYR A 96 -14.86 1.01 -2.85
C TYR A 96 -13.95 1.13 -4.08
N LEU A 97 -13.02 0.18 -4.27
CA LEU A 97 -12.12 0.17 -5.44
C LEU A 97 -12.87 -0.01 -6.75
N ALA A 98 -13.91 -0.86 -6.77
CA ALA A 98 -14.76 -1.03 -7.93
C ALA A 98 -15.51 0.27 -8.29
N TYR A 99 -16.02 0.99 -7.28
CA TYR A 99 -16.66 2.29 -7.48
C TYR A 99 -15.67 3.32 -8.06
N GLU A 100 -14.48 3.46 -7.47
CA GLU A 100 -13.43 4.36 -7.94
C GLU A 100 -12.99 4.02 -9.38
N GLY A 101 -12.85 2.73 -9.69
CA GLY A 101 -12.51 2.26 -11.03
C GLY A 101 -13.59 2.60 -12.08
N VAL A 102 -14.86 2.42 -11.74
CA VAL A 102 -15.98 2.80 -12.63
C VAL A 102 -16.03 4.31 -12.84
N GLU A 103 -15.85 5.11 -11.79
CA GLU A 103 -15.81 6.58 -11.90
C GLU A 103 -14.71 7.03 -12.88
N LYS A 104 -13.52 6.46 -12.80
CA LYS A 104 -12.41 6.76 -13.73
C LYS A 104 -12.69 6.32 -15.15
N ILE A 105 -13.34 5.18 -15.36
CA ILE A 105 -13.74 4.71 -16.69
C ILE A 105 -14.76 5.67 -17.30
N ILE A 106 -15.74 6.11 -16.52
CA ILE A 106 -16.74 7.08 -16.96
C ILE A 106 -16.07 8.41 -17.30
N GLU A 107 -15.19 8.91 -16.45
CA GLU A 107 -14.43 10.13 -16.70
C GLU A 107 -13.61 10.03 -18.00
N PHE A 108 -12.89 8.93 -18.19
CA PHE A 108 -12.11 8.68 -19.40
C PHE A 108 -12.97 8.64 -20.66
N LEU A 109 -14.13 7.98 -20.63
CA LEU A 109 -15.01 7.82 -21.78
C LEU A 109 -15.76 9.11 -22.14
N PHE A 110 -16.24 9.85 -21.12
CA PHE A 110 -17.11 11.01 -21.34
C PHE A 110 -16.35 12.35 -21.37
N HIS A 111 -15.18 12.46 -20.74
CA HIS A 111 -14.39 13.70 -20.69
C HIS A 111 -13.16 13.70 -21.63
N ARG A 112 -12.97 12.64 -22.43
CA ARG A 112 -11.87 12.56 -23.41
C ARG A 112 -11.85 13.73 -24.40
N ASN A 113 -12.99 14.36 -24.67
CA ASN A 113 -13.10 15.49 -25.63
C ASN A 113 -12.77 16.86 -25.03
N LYS A 114 -12.61 17.01 -23.70
CA LYS A 114 -12.28 18.28 -23.08
C LYS A 114 -10.79 18.53 -22.87
N LYS A 115 -9.99 17.47 -22.77
CA LYS A 115 -8.52 17.58 -22.55
C LYS A 115 -7.73 18.10 -23.77
N GLY A 116 -8.35 18.29 -24.94
CA GLY A 116 -7.68 18.84 -26.13
C GLY A 116 -7.59 20.37 -26.18
N HIS A 117 -8.27 21.09 -25.29
CA HIS A 117 -8.35 22.56 -25.35
C HIS A 117 -7.96 23.28 -24.03
N GLU A 118 -7.70 22.55 -22.95
CA GLU A 118 -7.36 23.13 -21.65
C GLU A 118 -5.86 23.14 -21.31
N VAL A 119 -5.00 22.96 -22.32
CA VAL A 119 -3.54 23.03 -22.09
C VAL A 119 -3.01 24.47 -22.04
N VAL A 120 -3.86 25.48 -22.28
CA VAL A 120 -3.46 26.89 -22.25
C VAL A 120 -4.56 27.75 -21.60
N GLU A 121 -4.84 27.53 -20.34
CA GLU A 121 -5.25 28.61 -19.48
C GLU A 121 -4.49 28.45 -18.16
N GLU A 122 -3.38 29.15 -18.10
CA GLU A 122 -2.55 29.42 -16.95
C GLU A 122 -3.44 30.07 -15.88
N SER A 123 -4.05 29.23 -15.05
CA SER A 123 -4.91 29.66 -13.94
C SER A 123 -4.08 30.37 -12.92
N THR A 124 -4.22 31.64 -12.88
CA THR A 124 -3.44 32.63 -12.12
C THR A 124 -3.87 32.75 -10.65
N LEU A 125 -4.28 31.67 -9.98
CA LEU A 125 -4.56 31.71 -8.55
C LEU A 125 -3.85 30.58 -7.81
N PRO A 126 -2.78 30.87 -7.04
CA PRO A 126 -1.99 29.89 -6.28
C PRO A 126 -2.82 29.10 -5.25
N GLU A 127 -3.96 29.61 -4.80
CA GLU A 127 -4.82 28.95 -3.81
C GLU A 127 -5.66 27.79 -4.38
N GLU A 128 -6.04 27.84 -5.66
CA GLU A 128 -6.80 26.77 -6.30
C GLU A 128 -5.91 25.57 -6.63
N ASP A 129 -4.67 25.82 -7.03
CA ASP A 129 -3.68 24.80 -7.28
C ASP A 129 -3.29 24.03 -6.00
N GLU A 130 -3.14 24.72 -4.88
CA GLU A 130 -2.81 24.11 -3.58
C GLU A 130 -3.96 23.25 -3.04
N LYS A 131 -5.21 23.67 -3.21
CA LYS A 131 -6.39 22.87 -2.82
C LYS A 131 -6.53 21.62 -3.69
N SER A 132 -6.30 21.75 -4.98
CA SER A 132 -6.31 20.64 -5.93
C SER A 132 -5.22 19.62 -5.60
N GLU A 133 -3.99 20.07 -5.32
CA GLU A 133 -2.87 19.22 -4.92
C GLU A 133 -3.17 18.44 -3.63
N LYS A 134 -3.64 19.11 -2.59
CA LYS A 134 -4.03 18.47 -1.31
C LYS A 134 -5.14 17.43 -1.50
N SER A 135 -6.10 17.71 -2.36
CA SER A 135 -7.19 16.77 -2.68
C SER A 135 -6.64 15.52 -3.37
N LYS A 136 -5.75 15.67 -4.36
CA LYS A 136 -5.10 14.55 -5.07
C LYS A 136 -4.24 13.71 -4.13
N ILE A 137 -3.41 14.34 -3.27
CA ILE A 137 -2.61 13.63 -2.27
C ILE A 137 -3.51 12.84 -1.31
N SER A 138 -4.58 13.46 -0.81
CA SER A 138 -5.53 12.80 0.10
C SER A 138 -6.22 11.61 -0.56
N SER A 139 -6.63 11.75 -1.83
CA SER A 139 -7.21 10.64 -2.61
C SER A 139 -6.21 9.51 -2.81
N ALA A 140 -4.96 9.82 -3.16
CA ALA A 140 -3.90 8.81 -3.30
C ALA A 140 -3.68 8.02 -2.00
N ILE A 141 -3.58 8.71 -0.86
CA ILE A 141 -3.38 8.09 0.46
C ILE A 141 -4.58 7.20 0.85
N LYS A 142 -5.81 7.61 0.53
CA LYS A 142 -7.02 6.81 0.80
C LYS A 142 -7.06 5.54 -0.03
N THR A 143 -6.74 5.62 -1.32
CA THR A 143 -6.69 4.43 -2.18
C THR A 143 -5.57 3.49 -1.75
N ASP A 144 -4.35 4.02 -1.45
CA ASP A 144 -3.26 3.24 -0.88
C ASP A 144 -3.66 2.56 0.44
N PHE A 145 -4.46 3.21 1.27
CA PHE A 145 -4.96 2.59 2.51
C PHE A 145 -5.74 1.31 2.22
N ILE A 146 -6.65 1.32 1.25
CA ILE A 146 -7.45 0.15 0.88
C ILE A 146 -6.57 -0.95 0.27
N LEU A 147 -5.70 -0.61 -0.67
CA LEU A 147 -4.77 -1.56 -1.29
C LEU A 147 -3.78 -2.13 -0.27
N SER A 148 -3.31 -1.31 0.67
CA SER A 148 -2.46 -1.76 1.77
C SER A 148 -3.17 -2.71 2.73
N LEU A 149 -4.46 -2.51 3.01
CA LEU A 149 -5.27 -3.46 3.78
C LEU A 149 -5.28 -4.83 3.09
N GLU A 150 -5.54 -4.87 1.80
CA GLU A 150 -5.58 -6.11 1.02
C GLU A 150 -4.22 -6.82 1.02
N ILE A 151 -3.13 -6.09 0.75
CA ILE A 151 -1.76 -6.63 0.78
C ILE A 151 -1.44 -7.23 2.16
N VAL A 152 -1.72 -6.50 3.23
CA VAL A 152 -1.42 -6.94 4.61
C VAL A 152 -2.24 -8.18 4.98
N ILE A 153 -3.52 -8.24 4.60
CA ILE A 153 -4.39 -9.38 4.90
C ILE A 153 -3.91 -10.63 4.15
N ILE A 154 -3.65 -10.55 2.85
CA ILE A 154 -3.16 -11.68 2.04
C ILE A 154 -1.77 -12.12 2.51
N ALA A 155 -0.91 -11.18 2.89
CA ALA A 155 0.38 -11.51 3.47
C ALA A 155 0.21 -12.25 4.80
N LEU A 156 -0.66 -11.77 5.68
CA LEU A 156 -0.95 -12.41 6.97
C LEU A 156 -1.50 -13.83 6.80
N ASP A 157 -2.49 -14.03 5.94
CA ASP A 157 -3.05 -15.36 5.67
C ASP A 157 -1.98 -16.33 5.14
N THR A 158 -1.12 -15.85 4.24
CA THR A 158 0.00 -16.66 3.71
C THR A 158 1.00 -17.08 4.80
N VAL A 159 1.24 -16.19 5.77
CA VAL A 159 2.18 -16.44 6.87
C VAL A 159 1.57 -17.39 7.91
N ILE A 160 0.28 -17.26 8.19
CA ILE A 160 -0.45 -18.09 9.16
C ILE A 160 -0.58 -19.53 8.67
N GLU A 161 -0.82 -19.76 7.36
CA GLU A 161 -0.89 -21.12 6.77
C GLU A 161 0.31 -22.00 7.16
N LYS A 162 1.46 -21.39 7.45
CA LYS A 162 2.70 -22.10 7.82
C LYS A 162 2.90 -22.29 9.33
N GLN A 163 1.94 -21.85 10.16
CA GLN A 163 1.97 -21.98 11.62
C GLN A 163 3.24 -21.41 12.30
N HIS A 164 3.81 -20.35 11.72
CA HIS A 164 4.96 -19.68 12.31
C HIS A 164 4.62 -18.99 13.65
N PRO A 165 5.60 -18.82 14.55
CA PRO A 165 5.43 -18.02 15.76
C PRO A 165 4.97 -16.60 15.45
N LEU A 166 4.23 -15.98 16.38
CA LEU A 166 3.68 -14.62 16.19
C LEU A 166 4.74 -13.59 15.80
N LEU A 167 5.95 -13.68 16.36
CA LEU A 167 7.06 -12.80 16.02
C LEU A 167 7.43 -12.91 14.53
N THR A 168 7.56 -14.13 14.01
CA THR A 168 7.85 -14.40 12.59
C THR A 168 6.73 -13.85 11.71
N GLN A 169 5.48 -14.03 12.13
CA GLN A 169 4.33 -13.50 11.39
C GLN A 169 4.40 -11.97 11.28
N ILE A 170 4.58 -11.26 12.41
CA ILE A 170 4.68 -9.79 12.44
C ILE A 170 5.84 -9.30 11.58
N LEU A 171 7.02 -9.89 11.73
CA LEU A 171 8.20 -9.48 10.97
C LEU A 171 8.05 -9.75 9.47
N SER A 172 7.49 -10.90 9.08
CA SER A 172 7.26 -11.24 7.67
C SER A 172 6.25 -10.30 7.03
N VAL A 173 5.11 -10.02 7.66
CA VAL A 173 4.10 -9.08 7.15
C VAL A 173 4.67 -7.67 7.07
N SER A 174 5.43 -7.23 8.07
CA SER A 174 6.09 -5.92 8.07
C SER A 174 7.11 -5.81 6.93
N PHE A 175 7.86 -6.87 6.66
CA PHE A 175 8.83 -6.90 5.57
C PHE A 175 8.15 -6.84 4.20
N VAL A 176 7.03 -7.56 4.01
CA VAL A 176 6.20 -7.45 2.78
C VAL A 176 5.68 -6.03 2.60
N ALA A 177 5.21 -5.38 3.67
CA ALA A 177 4.73 -4.01 3.64
C ALA A 177 5.83 -3.00 3.25
N ILE A 178 7.07 -3.21 3.71
CA ILE A 178 8.24 -2.41 3.30
C ILE A 178 8.55 -2.62 1.83
N ILE A 179 8.60 -3.89 1.36
CA ILE A 179 8.81 -4.21 -0.05
C ILE A 179 7.74 -3.55 -0.92
N ALA A 180 6.47 -3.59 -0.49
CA ALA A 180 5.38 -2.93 -1.18
C ALA A 180 5.61 -1.41 -1.29
N THR A 181 5.98 -0.75 -0.20
CA THR A 181 6.25 0.69 -0.20
C THR A 181 7.43 1.05 -1.10
N VAL A 182 8.54 0.30 -1.02
CA VAL A 182 9.71 0.53 -1.88
C VAL A 182 9.39 0.22 -3.34
N GLY A 183 8.61 -0.82 -3.62
CA GLY A 183 8.25 -1.21 -4.98
C GLY A 183 7.32 -0.21 -5.68
N VAL A 184 6.49 0.51 -4.92
CA VAL A 184 5.52 1.47 -5.46
C VAL A 184 6.10 2.88 -5.53
N TYR A 185 6.93 3.29 -4.56
CA TYR A 185 7.38 4.68 -4.41
C TYR A 185 8.91 4.87 -4.54
N GLY A 186 9.70 3.80 -4.60
CA GLY A 186 11.16 3.83 -4.76
C GLY A 186 11.56 3.69 -6.21
#